data_563fb1b0d90bc50b5560c771f8dcf175
#
_entry.id   563fb1b0d90bc50b5560c771f8dcf175
#
_cell.length_a   1.000
_cell.length_b   1.000
_cell.length_c   1.000
_cell.angle_alpha   90.00
_cell.angle_beta   90.00
_cell.angle_gamma   90.00
#
_symmetry.space_group_name_H-M   'P 1'
#
loop_
_entity.id
_entity.type
_entity.pdbx_description
1 polymer ?
#
loop_
_entity_poly.entity_id
_entity_poly.type
_entity_poly.pdbx_seq_one_letter_code
_entity_poly.pdbx_strand_id
1 'polypeptide(L)'
;AALRELMRRYLTHYGPVTVQDASYFFGLPQRELLPVIESLSPQGSICEGKIFYSLGDINITCDLSCCRFLAGFDPLMLGYEKRSNPFLPEEALRGVFTLAGIVRPGILLDGKIVGVWKRRGKAVELTMLMPLQVLQRRRIEEEALRVFENSVSKLVWND
;
A
#
# COMPACT_ATOMS: atom_id res chain seq x y z
N ALA A 1 -23.80 1.79 15.93
CA ALA A 1 -23.20 3.14 15.88
C ALA A 1 -21.67 3.06 15.60
N ALA A 2 -20.88 2.32 16.38
CA ALA A 2 -19.41 2.30 16.28
C ALA A 2 -18.91 1.78 14.91
N LEU A 3 -19.38 0.63 14.42
CA LEU A 3 -18.96 0.06 13.15
C LEU A 3 -19.24 1.00 11.96
N ARG A 4 -20.37 1.72 12.00
CA ARG A 4 -20.71 2.71 10.95
C ARG A 4 -19.71 3.88 10.92
N GLU A 5 -19.27 4.36 12.08
CA GLU A 5 -18.27 5.43 12.17
C GLU A 5 -16.88 4.95 11.72
N LEU A 6 -16.46 3.74 12.10
CA LEU A 6 -15.22 3.14 11.64
C LEU A 6 -15.24 2.92 10.11
N MET A 7 -16.35 2.44 9.56
CA MET A 7 -16.54 2.27 8.12
C MET A 7 -16.49 3.62 7.38
N ARG A 8 -17.10 4.66 7.93
CA ARG A 8 -17.02 6.00 7.36
C ARG A 8 -15.57 6.47 7.25
N ARG A 9 -14.76 6.31 8.31
CA ARG A 9 -13.34 6.66 8.30
C ARG A 9 -12.57 5.84 7.27
N TYR A 10 -12.83 4.54 7.22
CA TYR A 10 -12.18 3.64 6.29
C TYR A 10 -12.46 4.06 4.83
N LEU A 11 -13.72 4.28 4.46
CA LEU A 11 -14.10 4.72 3.10
C LEU A 11 -13.57 6.12 2.76
N THR A 12 -13.40 7.00 3.74
CA THR A 12 -12.85 8.34 3.52
C THR A 12 -11.34 8.31 3.26
N HIS A 13 -10.60 7.44 3.96
CA HIS A 13 -9.14 7.46 3.91
C HIS A 13 -8.52 6.40 3.00
N TYR A 14 -9.21 5.29 2.77
CA TYR A 14 -8.74 4.20 1.91
C TYR A 14 -9.52 4.08 0.61
N GLY A 15 -10.70 4.73 0.50
CA GLY A 15 -11.48 4.67 -0.73
C GLY A 15 -10.74 5.21 -1.97
N PRO A 16 -11.02 4.65 -3.14
CA PRO A 16 -12.04 3.63 -3.43
C PRO A 16 -11.60 2.20 -3.04
N VAL A 17 -12.48 1.46 -2.36
CA VAL A 17 -12.25 0.10 -1.86
C VAL A 17 -13.43 -0.82 -2.17
N THR A 18 -13.19 -2.11 -2.25
CA THR A 18 -14.25 -3.13 -2.40
C THR A 18 -14.79 -3.58 -1.05
N VAL A 19 -15.96 -4.24 -1.02
CA VAL A 19 -16.46 -4.90 0.19
C VAL A 19 -15.51 -6.02 0.67
N GLN A 20 -14.74 -6.63 -0.23
CA GLN A 20 -13.72 -7.62 0.11
C GLN A 20 -12.55 -7.00 0.87
N ASP A 21 -12.09 -5.81 0.45
CA ASP A 21 -11.06 -5.05 1.18
C ASP A 21 -11.54 -4.69 2.58
N ALA A 22 -12.78 -4.20 2.70
CA ALA A 22 -13.38 -3.92 4.00
C ALA A 22 -13.49 -5.19 4.87
N SER A 23 -13.89 -6.33 4.30
CA SER A 23 -13.95 -7.62 4.99
C SER A 23 -12.58 -8.05 5.52
N TYR A 24 -11.54 -7.89 4.72
CA TYR A 24 -10.16 -8.17 5.12
C TYR A 24 -9.69 -7.22 6.24
N PHE A 25 -9.95 -5.93 6.10
CA PHE A 25 -9.52 -4.90 7.05
C PHE A 25 -10.19 -5.04 8.43
N PHE A 26 -11.51 -5.26 8.44
CA PHE A 26 -12.29 -5.36 9.69
C PHE A 26 -12.32 -6.78 10.28
N GLY A 27 -11.92 -7.80 9.52
CA GLY A 27 -12.06 -9.20 9.94
C GLY A 27 -13.51 -9.65 10.09
N LEU A 28 -14.46 -9.02 9.38
CA LEU A 28 -15.89 -9.30 9.43
C LEU A 28 -16.41 -9.81 8.08
N PRO A 29 -17.46 -10.67 8.07
CA PRO A 29 -18.03 -11.14 6.83
C PRO A 29 -18.61 -10.02 5.96
N GLN A 30 -18.46 -10.12 4.64
CA GLN A 30 -18.97 -9.13 3.68
C GLN A 30 -20.47 -8.85 3.85
N ARG A 31 -21.28 -9.88 4.15
CA ARG A 31 -22.74 -9.77 4.40
C ARG A 31 -23.09 -8.84 5.56
N GLU A 32 -22.19 -8.66 6.52
CA GLU A 32 -22.38 -7.76 7.66
C GLU A 32 -21.92 -6.34 7.35
N LEU A 33 -20.94 -6.21 6.46
CA LEU A 33 -20.33 -4.92 6.12
C LEU A 33 -21.07 -4.19 4.99
N LEU A 34 -21.60 -4.93 4.01
CA LEU A 34 -22.28 -4.33 2.86
C LEU A 34 -23.46 -3.41 3.26
N PRO A 35 -24.38 -3.81 4.17
CA PRO A 35 -25.44 -2.90 4.63
C PRO A 35 -24.91 -1.65 5.35
N VAL A 36 -23.76 -1.78 6.04
CA VAL A 36 -23.12 -0.64 6.72
C VAL A 36 -22.54 0.33 5.70
N ILE A 37 -21.87 -0.19 4.66
CA ILE A 37 -21.35 0.62 3.54
C ILE A 37 -22.51 1.36 2.87
N GLU A 38 -23.56 0.67 2.47
CA GLU A 38 -24.73 1.24 1.79
C GLU A 38 -25.43 2.31 2.64
N SER A 39 -25.50 2.11 3.97
CA SER A 39 -26.07 3.11 4.88
C SER A 39 -25.35 4.45 4.91
N LEU A 40 -24.10 4.50 4.42
CA LEU A 40 -23.29 5.71 4.32
C LEU A 40 -23.48 6.46 3.01
N SER A 41 -24.27 5.89 2.06
CA SER A 41 -24.49 6.45 0.72
C SER A 41 -23.19 6.82 -0.01
N PRO A 42 -22.20 5.90 -0.11
CA PRO A 42 -20.94 6.18 -0.75
C PRO A 42 -21.10 6.36 -2.26
N GLN A 43 -20.11 7.01 -2.87
CA GLN A 43 -19.95 6.96 -4.31
C GLN A 43 -19.53 5.54 -4.71
N GLY A 44 -20.18 4.96 -5.71
CA GLY A 44 -19.86 3.65 -6.27
C GLY A 44 -19.30 3.79 -7.68
N SER A 45 -18.23 3.07 -7.99
CA SER A 45 -17.70 2.93 -9.35
C SER A 45 -17.49 1.45 -9.68
N ILE A 46 -17.66 1.08 -10.95
CA ILE A 46 -17.42 -0.29 -11.40
C ILE A 46 -16.11 -0.31 -12.19
N CYS A 47 -15.18 -1.16 -11.76
CA CYS A 47 -13.94 -1.41 -12.47
C CYS A 47 -13.69 -2.93 -12.51
N GLU A 48 -13.42 -3.48 -13.70
CA GLU A 48 -13.16 -4.92 -13.90
C GLU A 48 -14.22 -5.84 -13.26
N GLY A 49 -15.49 -5.44 -13.32
CA GLY A 49 -16.61 -6.20 -12.75
C GLY A 49 -16.73 -6.16 -11.22
N LYS A 50 -15.90 -5.36 -10.53
CA LYS A 50 -15.98 -5.13 -9.09
C LYS A 50 -16.55 -3.75 -8.78
N ILE A 51 -17.30 -3.65 -7.68
CA ILE A 51 -17.82 -2.38 -7.18
C ILE A 51 -16.84 -1.82 -6.15
N PHE A 52 -16.40 -0.59 -6.37
CA PHE A 52 -15.57 0.18 -5.47
C PHE A 52 -16.38 1.29 -4.82
N TYR A 53 -16.19 1.48 -3.52
CA TYR A 53 -16.90 2.46 -2.69
C TYR A 53 -15.95 3.52 -2.15
N SER A 54 -16.35 4.78 -2.18
CA SER A 54 -15.61 5.90 -1.60
C SER A 54 -16.55 6.94 -0.98
N LEU A 55 -16.08 7.62 0.06
CA LEU A 55 -16.69 8.83 0.63
C LEU A 55 -15.86 10.08 0.34
N GLY A 56 -14.66 9.92 -0.22
CA GLY A 56 -13.83 11.02 -0.67
C GLY A 56 -14.11 11.41 -2.12
N ASP A 57 -13.53 12.53 -2.55
CA ASP A 57 -13.55 12.92 -3.96
C ASP A 57 -12.65 11.97 -4.77
N ILE A 58 -13.28 11.22 -5.70
CA ILE A 58 -12.58 10.26 -6.56
C ILE A 58 -12.04 10.91 -7.86
N ASN A 59 -12.32 12.19 -8.07
CA ASN A 59 -11.84 12.93 -9.25
C ASN A 59 -10.50 13.65 -8.99
N ILE A 60 -9.84 13.35 -7.88
CA ILE A 60 -8.53 13.92 -7.59
C ILE A 60 -7.50 13.29 -8.54
N THR A 61 -6.96 14.12 -9.42
CA THR A 61 -5.78 13.74 -10.19
C THR A 61 -4.54 14.01 -9.34
N CYS A 62 -3.74 12.98 -9.09
CA CYS A 62 -2.45 13.13 -8.42
C CYS A 62 -1.33 12.61 -9.31
N ASP A 63 -0.17 13.27 -9.23
CA ASP A 63 1.05 12.74 -9.83
C ASP A 63 1.56 11.57 -8.97
N LEU A 64 1.50 10.36 -9.52
CA LEU A 64 2.03 9.16 -8.88
C LEU A 64 3.54 8.97 -9.12
N SER A 65 4.18 9.87 -9.86
CA SER A 65 5.63 9.81 -10.12
C SER A 65 6.44 10.13 -8.85
N CYS A 66 6.33 9.26 -7.86
CA CYS A 66 7.01 9.41 -6.58
C CYS A 66 7.76 8.14 -6.18
N CYS A 67 8.81 8.33 -5.38
CA CYS A 67 9.45 7.26 -4.65
C CYS A 67 9.22 7.47 -3.15
N ARG A 68 8.87 6.41 -2.41
CA ARG A 68 8.67 6.45 -0.95
C ARG A 68 9.18 5.18 -0.29
N PHE A 69 9.84 5.35 0.85
CA PHE A 69 10.24 4.27 1.75
C PHE A 69 9.15 4.07 2.80
N LEU A 70 8.37 3.00 2.65
CA LEU A 70 7.27 2.67 3.57
C LEU A 70 7.82 1.91 4.78
N ALA A 71 7.22 2.12 5.94
CA ALA A 71 7.55 1.38 7.16
C ALA A 71 7.09 -0.09 7.09
N GLY A 72 7.55 -0.92 8.01
CA GLY A 72 6.92 -2.22 8.25
C GLY A 72 5.50 -2.05 8.78
N PHE A 73 4.59 -2.90 8.34
CA PHE A 73 3.15 -2.80 8.66
C PHE A 73 2.53 -1.46 8.25
N ASP A 74 3.01 -0.89 7.14
CA ASP A 74 2.50 0.37 6.61
C ASP A 74 0.99 0.26 6.33
N PRO A 75 0.18 1.29 6.68
CA PRO A 75 -1.26 1.31 6.42
C PRO A 75 -1.64 1.08 4.95
N LEU A 76 -0.81 1.51 4.00
CA LEU A 76 -1.03 1.28 2.57
C LEU A 76 -1.04 -0.23 2.23
N MET A 77 -0.28 -1.04 2.95
CA MET A 77 -0.27 -2.49 2.78
C MET A 77 -1.39 -3.19 3.54
N LEU A 78 -1.86 -2.62 4.64
CA LEU A 78 -2.87 -3.23 5.51
C LEU A 78 -4.31 -2.81 5.16
N GLY A 79 -4.49 -1.72 4.44
CA GLY A 79 -5.80 -1.14 4.13
C GLY A 79 -6.62 -1.91 3.10
N TYR A 80 -6.01 -2.84 2.36
CA TYR A 80 -6.62 -3.57 1.25
C TYR A 80 -6.40 -5.09 1.43
N GLU A 81 -7.23 -5.89 0.78
CA GLU A 81 -6.94 -7.33 0.67
C GLU A 81 -5.62 -7.50 -0.09
N LYS A 82 -4.69 -8.26 0.48
CA LYS A 82 -3.28 -8.31 0.04
C LYS A 82 -3.08 -8.71 -1.43
N ARG A 83 -3.97 -9.56 -2.00
CA ARG A 83 -3.87 -10.02 -3.40
C ARG A 83 -4.51 -9.05 -4.38
N SER A 84 -5.42 -8.22 -3.92
CA SER A 84 -6.10 -7.18 -4.72
C SER A 84 -5.62 -5.76 -4.38
N ASN A 85 -4.58 -5.63 -3.55
CA ASN A 85 -4.00 -4.34 -3.19
C ASN A 85 -3.47 -3.64 -4.44
N PRO A 86 -3.98 -2.44 -4.79
CA PRO A 86 -3.61 -1.75 -6.03
C PRO A 86 -2.15 -1.32 -6.10
N PHE A 87 -1.46 -1.25 -4.96
CA PHE A 87 -0.05 -0.85 -4.86
C PHE A 87 0.91 -2.04 -4.84
N LEU A 88 0.41 -3.27 -4.68
CA LEU A 88 1.23 -4.47 -4.51
C LEU A 88 1.11 -5.40 -5.72
N PRO A 89 2.08 -5.42 -6.65
CA PRO A 89 2.13 -6.40 -7.72
C PRO A 89 2.16 -7.83 -7.17
N GLU A 90 1.58 -8.78 -7.90
CA GLU A 90 1.51 -10.17 -7.48
C GLU A 90 2.89 -10.78 -7.22
N GLU A 91 3.86 -10.43 -8.05
CA GLU A 91 5.26 -10.86 -7.94
C GLU A 91 5.91 -10.38 -6.63
N ALA A 92 5.51 -9.21 -6.13
CA ALA A 92 6.03 -8.62 -4.91
C ALA A 92 5.35 -9.16 -3.63
N LEU A 93 4.21 -9.83 -3.75
CA LEU A 93 3.39 -10.27 -2.61
C LEU A 93 4.19 -11.06 -1.57
N ARG A 94 4.95 -12.08 -1.99
CA ARG A 94 5.76 -12.93 -1.09
C ARG A 94 6.96 -12.22 -0.52
N GLY A 95 7.48 -11.22 -1.21
CA GLY A 95 8.57 -10.38 -0.74
C GLY A 95 8.13 -9.45 0.39
N VAL A 96 6.90 -8.94 0.35
CA VAL A 96 6.33 -8.01 1.33
C VAL A 96 5.66 -8.76 2.49
N PHE A 97 4.74 -9.67 2.21
CA PHE A 97 4.01 -10.46 3.22
C PHE A 97 4.68 -11.80 3.45
N THR A 98 5.27 -11.98 4.63
CA THR A 98 5.91 -13.25 5.00
C THR A 98 4.90 -14.27 5.49
N LEU A 99 5.28 -15.55 5.48
CA LEU A 99 4.46 -16.64 6.04
C LEU A 99 4.27 -16.50 7.56
N ALA A 100 5.19 -15.82 8.24
CA ALA A 100 5.10 -15.53 9.68
C ALA A 100 4.21 -14.33 10.02
N GLY A 101 3.47 -13.77 9.05
CA GLY A 101 2.58 -12.63 9.28
C GLY A 101 3.27 -11.27 9.36
N ILE A 102 4.55 -11.18 9.02
CA ILE A 102 5.29 -9.91 9.02
C ILE A 102 5.03 -9.21 7.69
N VAL A 103 4.73 -7.91 7.75
CA VAL A 103 4.70 -7.01 6.58
C VAL A 103 6.00 -6.21 6.57
N ARG A 104 6.83 -6.49 5.57
CA ARG A 104 8.17 -5.87 5.45
C ARG A 104 8.05 -4.41 4.99
N PRO A 105 9.02 -3.57 5.39
CA PRO A 105 9.17 -2.21 4.87
C PRO A 105 9.30 -2.22 3.35
N GLY A 106 8.43 -1.49 2.65
CA GLY A 106 8.37 -1.48 1.18
C GLY A 106 9.06 -0.28 0.54
N ILE A 107 9.43 -0.42 -0.72
CA ILE A 107 9.85 0.68 -1.59
C ILE A 107 8.74 0.87 -2.61
N LEU A 108 8.00 1.97 -2.48
CA LEU A 108 6.96 2.39 -3.40
C LEU A 108 7.58 3.28 -4.49
N LEU A 109 7.41 2.91 -5.74
CA LEU A 109 7.84 3.68 -6.89
C LEU A 109 6.69 3.77 -7.89
N ASP A 110 6.30 5.00 -8.25
CA ASP A 110 5.23 5.26 -9.22
C ASP A 110 3.95 4.48 -8.92
N GLY A 111 3.55 4.46 -7.65
CA GLY A 111 2.33 3.80 -7.19
C GLY A 111 2.43 2.27 -7.07
N LYS A 112 3.60 1.66 -7.23
CA LYS A 112 3.80 0.21 -7.09
C LYS A 112 4.94 -0.11 -6.14
N ILE A 113 4.77 -1.17 -5.35
CA ILE A 113 5.87 -1.73 -4.56
C ILE A 113 6.84 -2.45 -5.51
N VAL A 114 8.08 -1.99 -5.54
CA VAL A 114 9.15 -2.53 -6.41
C VAL A 114 10.22 -3.28 -5.63
N GLY A 115 10.27 -3.11 -4.31
CA GLY A 115 11.27 -3.73 -3.47
C GLY A 115 10.92 -3.62 -1.99
N VAL A 116 11.78 -4.19 -1.16
CA VAL A 116 11.75 -4.06 0.31
C VAL A 116 13.09 -3.55 0.79
N TRP A 117 13.09 -2.93 1.98
CA TRP A 117 14.31 -2.41 2.56
C TRP A 117 14.48 -2.82 4.01
N LYS A 118 15.72 -2.79 4.49
CA LYS A 118 16.05 -3.09 5.88
C LYS A 118 17.26 -2.26 6.32
N ARG A 119 17.16 -1.67 7.49
CA ARG A 119 18.30 -0.98 8.09
C ARG A 119 19.18 -1.94 8.88
N ARG A 120 20.50 -1.86 8.69
CA ARG A 120 21.50 -2.55 9.49
C ARG A 120 22.58 -1.54 9.93
N GLY A 121 22.43 -1.02 11.13
CA GLY A 121 23.33 0.00 11.64
C GLY A 121 23.34 1.26 10.77
N LYS A 122 24.48 1.55 10.13
CA LYS A 122 24.65 2.66 9.17
C LYS A 122 24.46 2.27 7.70
N ALA A 123 23.98 1.06 7.43
CA ALA A 123 23.66 0.61 6.07
C ALA A 123 22.16 0.44 5.89
N VAL A 124 21.65 0.71 4.69
CA VAL A 124 20.32 0.31 4.22
C VAL A 124 20.48 -0.72 3.12
N GLU A 125 19.96 -1.90 3.37
CA GLU A 125 19.86 -2.98 2.39
C GLU A 125 18.57 -2.80 1.60
N LEU A 126 18.67 -2.80 0.27
CA LEU A 126 17.57 -2.69 -0.70
C LEU A 126 17.47 -4.02 -1.43
N THR A 127 16.35 -4.71 -1.32
CA THR A 127 16.11 -5.97 -2.04
C THR A 127 15.02 -5.73 -3.07
N MET A 128 15.38 -5.82 -4.35
CA MET A 128 14.41 -5.61 -5.43
C MET A 128 13.58 -6.87 -5.65
N LEU A 129 12.29 -6.67 -5.88
CA LEU A 129 11.30 -7.73 -6.12
C LEU A 129 10.92 -7.81 -7.61
N MET A 130 11.39 -6.85 -8.39
CA MET A 130 11.21 -6.81 -9.84
C MET A 130 12.37 -6.07 -10.50
N PRO A 131 12.63 -6.31 -11.79
CA PRO A 131 13.66 -5.59 -12.54
C PRO A 131 13.38 -4.09 -12.58
N LEU A 132 14.44 -3.29 -12.43
CA LEU A 132 14.38 -1.83 -12.50
C LEU A 132 15.23 -1.28 -13.64
N GLN A 133 14.75 -0.20 -14.26
CA GLN A 133 15.53 0.60 -15.18
C GLN A 133 16.55 1.46 -14.41
N VAL A 134 17.61 1.90 -15.10
CA VAL A 134 18.68 2.75 -14.51
C VAL A 134 18.11 4.01 -13.86
N LEU A 135 17.18 4.69 -14.54
CA LEU A 135 16.55 5.90 -14.00
C LEU A 135 15.73 5.63 -12.73
N GLN A 136 15.05 4.49 -12.65
CA GLN A 136 14.29 4.09 -11.47
C GLN A 136 15.20 3.81 -10.28
N ARG A 137 16.33 3.13 -10.48
CA ARG A 137 17.36 2.92 -9.44
C ARG A 137 17.88 4.25 -8.91
N ARG A 138 18.21 5.19 -9.80
CA ARG A 138 18.68 6.52 -9.40
C ARG A 138 17.67 7.28 -8.54
N ARG A 139 16.38 7.23 -8.88
CA ARG A 139 15.32 7.86 -8.09
C ARG A 139 15.19 7.23 -6.68
N ILE A 140 15.38 5.91 -6.57
CA ILE A 140 15.38 5.22 -5.26
C ILE A 140 16.60 5.66 -4.44
N GLU A 141 17.78 5.78 -5.05
CA GLU A 141 18.99 6.27 -4.37
C GLU A 141 18.83 7.69 -3.85
N GLU A 142 18.32 8.59 -4.69
CA GLU A 142 18.06 9.98 -4.32
C GLU A 142 17.08 10.08 -3.14
N GLU A 143 15.99 9.31 -3.18
CA GLU A 143 15.02 9.29 -2.08
C GLU A 143 15.60 8.63 -0.82
N ALA A 144 16.39 7.57 -0.94
CA ALA A 144 17.08 6.96 0.20
C ALA A 144 18.02 7.94 0.89
N LEU A 145 18.79 8.69 0.11
CA LEU A 145 19.68 9.73 0.64
C LEU A 145 18.88 10.82 1.37
N ARG A 146 17.75 11.23 0.83
CA ARG A 146 16.85 12.21 1.45
C ARG A 146 16.23 11.71 2.75
N VAL A 147 15.70 10.47 2.75
CA VAL A 147 14.99 9.91 3.91
C VAL A 147 15.92 9.57 5.06
N PHE A 148 17.10 9.04 4.74
CA PHE A 148 18.03 8.56 5.76
C PHE A 148 19.13 9.57 6.08
N GLU A 149 19.33 10.61 5.25
CA GLU A 149 20.30 11.70 5.42
C GLU A 149 21.62 11.25 6.07
N ASN A 150 22.03 11.94 7.15
CA ASN A 150 23.26 11.66 7.89
C ASN A 150 23.24 10.37 8.74
N SER A 151 22.12 9.65 8.76
CA SER A 151 21.96 8.45 9.58
C SER A 151 22.44 7.16 8.91
N VAL A 152 22.72 7.20 7.59
CA VAL A 152 23.16 6.07 6.78
C VAL A 152 24.36 6.48 5.94
N SER A 153 25.39 5.64 5.93
CA SER A 153 26.61 5.85 5.16
C SER A 153 26.74 4.95 3.93
N LYS A 154 25.86 3.95 3.79
CA LYS A 154 25.94 2.98 2.69
C LYS A 154 24.57 2.47 2.29
N LEU A 155 24.32 2.41 0.97
CA LEU A 155 23.24 1.65 0.36
C LEU A 155 23.80 0.34 -0.20
N VAL A 156 23.14 -0.77 0.08
CA VAL A 156 23.51 -2.11 -0.40
C VAL A 156 22.35 -2.65 -1.22
N TRP A 157 22.59 -2.91 -2.50
CA TRP A 157 21.62 -3.49 -3.40
C TRP A 157 21.73 -5.01 -3.39
N ASN A 158 20.59 -5.68 -3.26
CA ASN A 158 20.42 -7.12 -3.41
C ASN A 158 19.43 -7.32 -4.57
N ASP A 159 19.94 -7.73 -5.70
CA ASP A 159 19.16 -8.04 -6.91
C ASP A 159 18.68 -9.50 -6.87
#